data_dfe50f4b42112742344cfac11cc624c9
#
_entry.id   dfe50f4b42112742344cfac11cc624c9
#
_cell.length_a   1.000
_cell.length_b   1.000
_cell.length_c   1.000
_cell.angle_alpha   90.00
_cell.angle_beta   90.00
_cell.angle_gamma   90.00
#
_symmetry.space_group_name_H-M   'P 1'
#
loop_
_entity.id
_entity.type
_entity.pdbx_description
1 polymer ?
#
loop_
_entity_poly.entity_id
_entity_poly.type
_entity_poly.pdbx_seq_one_letter_code
_entity_poly.pdbx_strand_id
1 'polypeptide(L)'
;ESHFHWHGDAFTDGQVIDTITPKTGRAKGGKVGENDTARRAEPVWDPTQHTGSWRAVWAYSARRAARDRKTLALQEARAREVVDGERAARTPRFVKTSNGARSLDETALARAQSLVGLKGYVTNIPANLMPAAEVIGSYHDLWRVEQSFRMSKTDLRARPMFHHTRDAIEAHLTVVFTALAVAREVQNRTGLAIGNVIRQLRPLRSATVAINGATQTFHPAVPAAQRVILDALPPVEVTH
;
A
#
# COMPACT_ATOMS: atom_id res chain seq x y z
N GLU A 1 -7.35 -13.27 12.03
CA GLU A 1 -8.79 -13.29 11.67
C GLU A 1 -9.58 -13.29 12.95
N SER A 2 -10.53 -12.35 13.07
CA SER A 2 -11.42 -12.29 14.19
C SER A 2 -12.30 -13.54 14.19
N HIS A 3 -12.65 -14.05 15.38
CA HIS A 3 -13.54 -15.20 15.52
C HIS A 3 -15.02 -14.86 15.29
N PHE A 4 -15.30 -13.65 14.79
CA PHE A 4 -16.64 -13.17 14.50
C PHE A 4 -17.10 -13.67 13.13
N HIS A 5 -18.32 -14.18 13.09
CA HIS A 5 -19.00 -14.46 11.83
C HIS A 5 -19.50 -13.14 11.25
N TRP A 6 -18.78 -12.64 10.28
CA TRP A 6 -19.15 -11.45 9.54
C TRP A 6 -20.16 -11.85 8.46
N HIS A 7 -21.31 -11.24 8.51
CA HIS A 7 -22.27 -11.34 7.43
C HIS A 7 -22.10 -10.11 6.53
N GLY A 8 -21.56 -10.31 5.33
CA GLY A 8 -21.21 -9.22 4.41
C GLY A 8 -22.35 -8.28 4.02
N ASP A 9 -23.59 -8.73 4.18
CA ASP A 9 -24.79 -7.92 3.89
C ASP A 9 -25.20 -6.97 5.04
N ALA A 10 -24.54 -7.10 6.19
CA ALA A 10 -24.84 -6.31 7.40
C ALA A 10 -23.96 -5.05 7.56
N PHE A 11 -22.98 -4.82 6.68
CA PHE A 11 -22.06 -3.70 6.82
C PHE A 11 -22.53 -2.45 6.08
N THR A 12 -22.42 -1.30 6.74
CA THR A 12 -22.60 0.01 6.13
C THR A 12 -21.25 0.56 5.63
N ASP A 13 -21.28 1.35 4.54
CA ASP A 13 -20.06 1.96 4.00
C ASP A 13 -19.38 2.86 5.03
N GLY A 14 -18.08 2.69 5.20
CA GLY A 14 -17.30 3.40 6.21
C GLY A 14 -17.35 2.79 7.62
N GLN A 15 -18.09 1.69 7.83
CA GLN A 15 -18.13 1.03 9.14
C GLN A 15 -16.74 0.56 9.58
N VAL A 16 -16.42 0.84 10.84
CA VAL A 16 -15.18 0.40 11.49
C VAL A 16 -15.53 -0.49 12.67
N ILE A 17 -14.80 -1.59 12.80
CA ILE A 17 -14.95 -2.57 13.87
C ILE A 17 -13.59 -2.73 14.53
N ASP A 18 -13.56 -2.52 15.85
CA ASP A 18 -12.36 -2.65 16.67
C ASP A 18 -12.51 -3.89 17.55
N THR A 19 -11.66 -4.88 17.36
CA THR A 19 -11.77 -6.20 17.98
C THR A 19 -10.41 -6.82 18.26
N ILE A 20 -10.39 -8.10 18.60
CA ILE A 20 -9.20 -8.87 18.89
C ILE A 20 -8.89 -9.90 17.80
N THR A 21 -7.60 -10.23 17.64
CA THR A 21 -7.15 -11.36 16.80
C THR A 21 -6.07 -12.15 17.52
N PRO A 22 -6.04 -13.50 17.43
CA PRO A 22 -5.00 -14.30 18.06
C PRO A 22 -3.60 -13.95 17.54
N LYS A 23 -2.57 -13.98 18.40
CA LYS A 23 -1.17 -13.81 18.01
C LYS A 23 -0.66 -14.92 17.10
N THR A 24 -1.20 -16.11 17.24
CA THR A 24 -0.89 -17.26 16.39
C THR A 24 -2.14 -17.61 15.59
N GLY A 25 -2.03 -17.77 14.28
CA GLY A 25 -3.17 -18.04 13.37
C GLY A 25 -3.92 -19.35 13.59
N ARG A 26 -3.58 -20.08 14.66
CA ARG A 26 -4.35 -21.19 15.21
C ARG A 26 -4.57 -20.91 16.69
N ALA A 27 -5.80 -20.65 17.08
CA ALA A 27 -6.20 -20.70 18.47
C ALA A 27 -5.89 -22.11 18.99
N LYS A 28 -4.79 -22.28 19.71
CA LYS A 28 -4.56 -23.49 20.49
C LYS A 28 -5.57 -23.49 21.65
N GLY A 29 -6.57 -24.34 21.54
CA GLY A 29 -7.42 -24.73 22.66
C GLY A 29 -8.49 -23.71 23.04
N GLY A 30 -9.56 -23.73 22.37
CA GLY A 30 -10.82 -23.09 22.71
C GLY A 30 -11.62 -22.89 21.43
N LYS A 31 -12.47 -23.83 21.09
CA LYS A 31 -13.59 -23.56 20.21
C LYS A 31 -14.39 -22.46 20.91
N VAL A 32 -14.14 -21.20 20.55
CA VAL A 32 -15.16 -20.19 20.77
C VAL A 32 -16.35 -20.71 19.97
N GLY A 33 -17.41 -21.07 20.65
CA GLY A 33 -18.52 -21.78 20.04
C GLY A 33 -19.00 -20.99 18.84
N GLU A 34 -19.09 -21.62 17.69
CA GLU A 34 -19.58 -21.07 16.43
C GLU A 34 -20.96 -20.42 16.57
N ASN A 35 -21.63 -20.59 17.71
CA ASN A 35 -22.98 -20.16 18.01
C ASN A 35 -23.10 -19.24 19.24
N ASP A 36 -22.04 -18.54 19.64
CA ASP A 36 -22.18 -17.59 20.75
C ASP A 36 -22.91 -16.31 20.28
N THR A 37 -24.23 -16.45 20.13
CA THR A 37 -25.16 -15.36 19.80
C THR A 37 -25.21 -14.27 20.89
N ALA A 38 -24.64 -14.52 22.08
CA ALA A 38 -24.56 -13.56 23.17
C ALA A 38 -23.48 -12.50 22.95
N ARG A 39 -22.49 -12.78 22.11
CA ARG A 39 -21.43 -11.83 21.75
C ARG A 39 -21.84 -10.95 20.57
N ARG A 40 -22.83 -10.12 20.76
CA ARG A 40 -23.18 -9.06 19.78
C ARG A 40 -22.27 -7.84 19.86
N ALA A 41 -21.52 -7.66 20.95
CA ALA A 41 -20.54 -6.60 21.12
C ALA A 41 -19.15 -7.13 20.81
N GLU A 42 -18.42 -6.42 19.95
CA GLU A 42 -17.02 -6.69 19.67
C GLU A 42 -16.19 -6.43 20.93
N PRO A 43 -15.36 -7.37 21.40
CA PRO A 43 -14.50 -7.12 22.53
C PRO A 43 -13.44 -6.09 22.14
N VAL A 44 -13.30 -5.06 22.94
CA VAL A 44 -12.21 -4.09 22.81
C VAL A 44 -10.93 -4.74 23.33
N TRP A 45 -9.86 -4.69 22.55
CA TRP A 45 -8.59 -5.26 22.95
C TRP A 45 -7.95 -4.49 24.11
N ASP A 46 -7.56 -5.23 25.14
CA ASP A 46 -6.84 -4.73 26.29
C ASP A 46 -5.54 -5.56 26.45
N PRO A 47 -4.35 -4.94 26.51
CA PRO A 47 -3.09 -5.66 26.58
C PRO A 47 -2.93 -6.49 27.86
N THR A 48 -3.62 -6.14 28.94
CA THR A 48 -3.58 -6.86 30.22
C THR A 48 -4.50 -8.08 30.26
N GLN A 49 -5.67 -7.97 29.60
CA GLN A 49 -6.68 -9.02 29.57
C GLN A 49 -6.49 -9.99 28.40
N HIS A 50 -5.97 -9.49 27.26
CA HIS A 50 -5.85 -10.23 26.02
C HIS A 50 -4.40 -10.51 25.63
N THR A 51 -3.60 -11.03 26.56
CA THR A 51 -2.16 -11.27 26.38
C THR A 51 -1.80 -12.16 25.20
N GLY A 52 -2.70 -13.10 24.83
CA GLY A 52 -2.57 -14.02 23.68
C GLY A 52 -3.06 -13.47 22.35
N SER A 53 -3.47 -12.19 22.31
CA SER A 53 -4.11 -11.57 21.14
C SER A 53 -3.50 -10.23 20.79
N TRP A 54 -3.77 -9.78 19.57
CA TRP A 54 -3.51 -8.42 19.10
C TRP A 54 -4.84 -7.69 18.89
N ARG A 55 -4.81 -6.39 18.89
CA ARG A 55 -5.92 -5.56 18.45
C ARG A 55 -6.05 -5.67 16.93
N ALA A 56 -7.27 -5.89 16.45
CA ALA A 56 -7.62 -5.92 15.04
C ALA A 56 -8.68 -4.86 14.74
N VAL A 57 -8.35 -3.95 13.84
CA VAL A 57 -9.27 -2.92 13.34
C VAL A 57 -9.69 -3.31 11.93
N TRP A 58 -10.99 -3.41 11.69
CA TRP A 58 -11.55 -3.72 10.38
C TRP A 58 -12.32 -2.52 9.84
N ALA A 59 -12.13 -2.23 8.56
CA ALA A 59 -12.88 -1.21 7.86
C ALA A 59 -13.61 -1.83 6.66
N TYR A 60 -14.90 -1.52 6.53
CA TYR A 60 -15.70 -1.91 5.38
C TYR A 60 -15.80 -0.76 4.38
N SER A 61 -15.73 -1.07 3.08
CA SER A 61 -15.98 -0.14 2.01
C SER A 61 -16.81 -0.78 0.91
N ALA A 62 -17.94 -0.16 0.58
CA ALA A 62 -18.83 -0.59 -0.50
C ALA A 62 -18.10 -0.59 -1.88
N ARG A 63 -17.25 0.40 -2.12
CA ARG A 63 -16.41 0.47 -3.33
C ARG A 63 -15.44 -0.70 -3.41
N ARG A 64 -14.83 -1.07 -2.28
CA ARG A 64 -13.97 -2.26 -2.19
C ARG A 64 -14.79 -3.52 -2.43
N ALA A 65 -15.97 -3.64 -1.80
CA ALA A 65 -16.84 -4.80 -1.94
C ALA A 65 -17.23 -5.07 -3.40
N ALA A 66 -17.59 -4.04 -4.16
CA ALA A 66 -17.89 -4.18 -5.58
C ALA A 66 -16.72 -4.74 -6.39
N ARG A 67 -15.50 -4.24 -6.12
CA ARG A 67 -14.27 -4.73 -6.78
C ARG A 67 -13.91 -6.16 -6.36
N ASP A 68 -14.02 -6.45 -5.07
CA ASP A 68 -13.67 -7.74 -4.50
C ASP A 68 -14.62 -8.82 -5.01
N ARG A 69 -15.95 -8.55 -5.09
CA ARG A 69 -16.95 -9.45 -5.69
C ARG A 69 -16.60 -9.80 -7.13
N LYS A 70 -16.25 -8.79 -7.95
CA LYS A 70 -15.85 -9.03 -9.35
C LYS A 70 -14.60 -9.91 -9.43
N THR A 71 -13.61 -9.64 -8.60
CA THR A 71 -12.36 -10.43 -8.57
C THR A 71 -12.63 -11.86 -8.09
N LEU A 72 -13.45 -12.02 -7.05
CA LEU A 72 -13.80 -13.31 -6.49
C LEU A 72 -14.57 -14.17 -7.49
N ALA A 73 -15.56 -13.61 -8.17
CA ALA A 73 -16.31 -14.31 -9.22
C ALA A 73 -15.40 -14.83 -10.34
N LEU A 74 -14.42 -14.03 -10.78
CA LEU A 74 -13.42 -14.47 -11.77
C LEU A 74 -12.50 -15.58 -11.23
N GLN A 75 -12.14 -15.54 -9.94
CA GLN A 75 -11.33 -16.59 -9.33
C GLN A 75 -12.11 -17.89 -9.15
N GLU A 76 -13.38 -17.79 -8.78
CA GLU A 76 -14.29 -18.93 -8.67
C GLU A 76 -14.52 -19.60 -10.02
N ALA A 77 -14.83 -18.83 -11.07
CA ALA A 77 -15.00 -19.36 -12.42
C ALA A 77 -13.75 -20.14 -12.88
N ARG A 78 -12.56 -19.55 -12.68
CA ARG A 78 -11.29 -20.23 -12.99
C ARG A 78 -11.07 -21.50 -12.18
N ALA A 79 -11.51 -21.52 -10.93
CA ALA A 79 -11.40 -22.72 -10.10
C ALA A 79 -12.31 -23.84 -10.61
N ARG A 80 -13.53 -23.52 -11.05
CA ARG A 80 -14.46 -24.47 -11.68
C ARG A 80 -13.89 -25.03 -12.98
N GLU A 81 -13.39 -24.19 -13.90
CA GLU A 81 -12.71 -24.62 -15.13
C GLU A 81 -11.58 -25.65 -14.86
N VAL A 82 -10.86 -25.51 -13.76
CA VAL A 82 -9.79 -26.44 -13.38
C VAL A 82 -10.32 -27.74 -12.78
N VAL A 83 -11.41 -27.68 -12.00
CA VAL A 83 -12.09 -28.87 -11.45
C VAL A 83 -12.69 -29.69 -12.60
N ASP A 84 -13.30 -29.02 -13.59
CA ASP A 84 -13.94 -29.64 -14.73
C ASP A 84 -12.94 -30.13 -15.81
N GLY A 85 -11.63 -29.86 -15.60
CA GLY A 85 -10.57 -30.29 -16.51
C GLY A 85 -10.40 -29.45 -17.77
N GLU A 86 -11.16 -28.37 -17.90
CA GLU A 86 -11.11 -27.45 -19.06
C GLU A 86 -9.84 -26.58 -19.07
N ARG A 87 -9.18 -26.46 -17.92
CA ARG A 87 -7.99 -25.62 -17.76
C ARG A 87 -6.89 -26.31 -17.00
N ALA A 88 -5.67 -26.33 -17.56
CA ALA A 88 -4.46 -26.67 -16.83
C ALA A 88 -4.06 -25.46 -15.96
N ALA A 89 -4.13 -25.58 -14.64
CA ALA A 89 -3.65 -24.53 -13.74
C ALA A 89 -2.65 -25.07 -12.73
N ARG A 90 -1.68 -24.24 -12.46
CA ARG A 90 -0.70 -24.45 -11.39
C ARG A 90 -1.40 -24.30 -10.09
N THR A 91 -1.90 -24.25 -9.24
CA THR A 91 -2.56 -24.01 -7.95
C THR A 91 -3.57 -22.84 -7.99
N PRO A 92 -4.76 -23.04 -8.51
CA PRO A 92 -5.81 -22.03 -8.42
C PRO A 92 -6.31 -21.91 -6.96
N ARG A 93 -6.67 -20.68 -6.57
CA ARG A 93 -6.97 -20.31 -5.19
C ARG A 93 -8.12 -21.11 -4.62
N PHE A 94 -9.04 -21.64 -5.11
CA PHE A 94 -10.17 -22.37 -4.52
C PHE A 94 -10.29 -23.80 -5.00
N VAL A 95 -9.17 -24.42 -5.33
CA VAL A 95 -9.12 -25.83 -5.67
C VAL A 95 -8.31 -26.57 -4.63
N LYS A 96 -8.90 -27.63 -4.06
CA LYS A 96 -8.22 -28.61 -3.22
C LYS A 96 -8.01 -29.89 -4.02
N THR A 97 -6.87 -30.53 -3.77
CA THR A 97 -6.55 -31.82 -4.36
C THR A 97 -6.50 -32.87 -3.23
N SER A 98 -7.28 -33.92 -3.35
CA SER A 98 -7.27 -35.05 -2.44
C SER A 98 -7.26 -36.32 -3.24
N ASN A 99 -6.31 -37.22 -2.96
CA ASN A 99 -6.15 -38.53 -3.65
C ASN A 99 -6.12 -38.41 -5.18
N GLY A 100 -5.50 -37.34 -5.71
CA GLY A 100 -5.42 -37.09 -7.15
C GLY A 100 -6.67 -36.44 -7.78
N ALA A 101 -7.79 -36.43 -7.07
CA ALA A 101 -9.01 -35.75 -7.52
C ALA A 101 -9.01 -34.28 -7.11
N ARG A 102 -9.47 -33.42 -8.03
CA ARG A 102 -9.64 -31.98 -7.80
C ARG A 102 -11.08 -31.66 -7.47
N SER A 103 -11.28 -30.82 -6.47
CA SER A 103 -12.62 -30.34 -6.09
C SER A 103 -12.56 -28.88 -5.66
N LEU A 104 -13.69 -28.19 -5.73
CA LEU A 104 -13.79 -26.81 -5.24
C LEU A 104 -13.64 -26.78 -3.71
N ASP A 105 -12.85 -25.85 -3.19
CA ASP A 105 -12.74 -25.59 -1.76
C ASP A 105 -13.84 -24.60 -1.33
N GLU A 106 -15.03 -25.16 -1.10
CA GLU A 106 -16.22 -24.38 -0.69
C GLU A 106 -15.97 -23.61 0.62
N THR A 107 -15.20 -24.18 1.54
CA THR A 107 -14.87 -23.53 2.83
C THR A 107 -14.01 -22.28 2.62
N ALA A 108 -12.97 -22.39 1.78
CA ALA A 108 -12.13 -21.26 1.45
C ALA A 108 -12.89 -20.20 0.64
N LEU A 109 -13.81 -20.62 -0.22
CA LEU A 109 -14.65 -19.72 -1.02
C LEU A 109 -15.64 -18.96 -0.12
N ALA A 110 -16.39 -19.65 0.73
CA ALA A 110 -17.34 -19.05 1.67
C ALA A 110 -16.64 -18.04 2.59
N ARG A 111 -15.45 -18.39 3.07
CA ARG A 111 -14.62 -17.48 3.86
C ARG A 111 -14.19 -16.25 3.07
N ALA A 112 -13.79 -16.39 1.82
CA ALA A 112 -13.44 -15.25 0.99
C ALA A 112 -14.66 -14.35 0.71
N GLN A 113 -15.85 -14.94 0.55
CA GLN A 113 -17.11 -14.22 0.39
C GLN A 113 -17.46 -13.41 1.63
N SER A 114 -17.28 -13.97 2.84
CA SER A 114 -17.57 -13.26 4.10
C SER A 114 -16.67 -12.06 4.35
N LEU A 115 -15.48 -12.00 3.74
CA LEU A 115 -14.52 -10.91 3.89
C LEU A 115 -14.60 -9.84 2.78
N VAL A 116 -15.56 -9.95 1.87
CA VAL A 116 -15.75 -8.99 0.78
C VAL A 116 -16.00 -7.58 1.30
N GLY A 117 -15.22 -6.62 0.82
CA GLY A 117 -15.31 -5.21 1.22
C GLY A 117 -14.57 -4.87 2.51
N LEU A 118 -14.11 -5.86 3.26
CA LEU A 118 -13.39 -5.67 4.51
C LEU A 118 -11.90 -5.54 4.29
N LYS A 119 -11.25 -4.69 5.09
CA LYS A 119 -9.80 -4.59 5.22
C LYS A 119 -9.44 -4.57 6.70
N GLY A 120 -8.63 -5.54 7.12
CA GLY A 120 -8.15 -5.66 8.49
C GLY A 120 -6.78 -5.04 8.69
N TYR A 121 -6.58 -4.47 9.86
CA TYR A 121 -5.34 -3.90 10.34
C TYR A 121 -5.04 -4.46 11.72
N VAL A 122 -3.82 -4.88 11.97
CA VAL A 122 -3.41 -5.46 13.25
C VAL A 122 -2.40 -4.56 13.91
N THR A 123 -2.59 -4.28 15.20
CA THR A 123 -1.68 -3.44 15.98
C THR A 123 -1.57 -3.95 17.42
N ASN A 124 -0.50 -3.57 18.09
CA ASN A 124 -0.29 -3.77 19.53
C ASN A 124 -0.50 -2.48 20.35
N ILE A 125 -1.08 -1.46 19.72
CA ILE A 125 -1.33 -0.17 20.38
C ILE A 125 -2.79 -0.18 20.87
N PRO A 126 -3.03 0.06 22.17
CA PRO A 126 -4.37 0.07 22.75
C PRO A 126 -5.20 1.27 22.27
N ALA A 127 -6.52 1.13 22.33
CA ALA A 127 -7.47 2.08 21.75
C ALA A 127 -7.43 3.48 22.41
N ASN A 128 -7.05 3.55 23.68
CA ASN A 128 -6.88 4.82 24.42
C ASN A 128 -5.65 5.63 23.96
N LEU A 129 -4.64 4.96 23.37
CA LEU A 129 -3.44 5.63 22.84
C LEU A 129 -3.59 5.95 21.34
N MET A 130 -4.28 5.11 20.59
CA MET A 130 -4.50 5.31 19.15
C MET A 130 -5.91 4.84 18.76
N PRO A 131 -6.86 5.74 18.49
CA PRO A 131 -8.18 5.41 18.00
C PRO A 131 -8.15 4.59 16.69
N ALA A 132 -9.20 3.83 16.42
CA ALA A 132 -9.27 2.97 15.23
C ALA A 132 -9.08 3.74 13.90
N ALA A 133 -9.62 4.95 13.80
CA ALA A 133 -9.46 5.80 12.62
C ALA A 133 -7.99 6.18 12.38
N GLU A 134 -7.24 6.43 13.46
CA GLU A 134 -5.82 6.77 13.39
C GLU A 134 -4.98 5.54 13.00
N VAL A 135 -5.32 4.34 13.47
CA VAL A 135 -4.70 3.09 13.02
C VAL A 135 -4.87 2.94 11.49
N ILE A 136 -6.08 3.16 10.99
CA ILE A 136 -6.39 3.08 9.56
C ILE A 136 -5.59 4.13 8.78
N GLY A 137 -5.55 5.38 9.27
CA GLY A 137 -4.84 6.49 8.66
C GLY A 137 -3.33 6.22 8.58
N SER A 138 -2.71 5.75 9.67
CA SER A 138 -1.29 5.39 9.72
C SER A 138 -0.93 4.29 8.72
N TYR A 139 -1.79 3.27 8.57
CA TYR A 139 -1.60 2.25 7.52
C TYR A 139 -1.81 2.81 6.10
N HIS A 140 -2.68 3.79 5.94
CA HIS A 140 -2.82 4.46 4.64
C HIS A 140 -1.58 5.28 4.30
N ASP A 141 -0.90 5.85 5.27
CA ASP A 141 0.33 6.61 5.03
C ASP A 141 1.54 5.73 4.67
N LEU A 142 1.50 4.42 4.94
CA LEU A 142 2.55 3.48 4.52
C LEU A 142 2.75 3.48 2.99
N TRP A 143 1.71 3.77 2.19
CA TRP A 143 1.88 3.86 0.74
C TRP A 143 2.88 4.96 0.33
N ARG A 144 3.02 6.02 1.13
CA ARG A 144 4.02 7.09 0.92
C ARG A 144 5.43 6.54 1.08
N VAL A 145 5.62 5.67 2.07
CA VAL A 145 6.91 4.98 2.28
C VAL A 145 7.20 4.03 1.13
N GLU A 146 6.24 3.20 0.74
CA GLU A 146 6.39 2.30 -0.42
C GLU A 146 6.68 3.07 -1.72
N GLN A 147 6.01 4.19 -1.94
CA GLN A 147 6.25 5.06 -3.08
C GLN A 147 7.68 5.66 -3.03
N SER A 148 8.17 6.02 -1.84
CA SER A 148 9.54 6.51 -1.65
C SER A 148 10.57 5.44 -1.99
N PHE A 149 10.37 4.19 -1.53
CA PHE A 149 11.21 3.07 -1.92
C PHE A 149 11.15 2.75 -3.42
N ARG A 150 9.98 2.86 -4.03
CA ARG A 150 9.85 2.69 -5.48
C ARG A 150 10.62 3.78 -6.21
N MET A 151 10.43 5.04 -5.84
CA MET A 151 11.13 6.19 -6.42
C MET A 151 12.66 6.03 -6.30
N SER A 152 13.17 5.60 -5.14
CA SER A 152 14.60 5.38 -4.96
C SER A 152 15.14 4.30 -5.89
N LYS A 153 14.37 3.25 -6.17
CA LYS A 153 14.78 2.15 -7.06
C LYS A 153 14.69 2.50 -8.54
N THR A 154 13.60 3.17 -8.94
CA THR A 154 13.28 3.42 -10.37
C THR A 154 13.79 4.76 -10.85
N ASP A 155 13.46 5.83 -10.17
CA ASP A 155 13.73 7.20 -10.62
C ASP A 155 15.14 7.66 -10.25
N LEU A 156 15.56 7.36 -9.01
CA LEU A 156 16.89 7.72 -8.51
C LEU A 156 17.96 6.64 -8.79
N ARG A 157 17.56 5.47 -9.27
CA ARG A 157 18.46 4.33 -9.58
C ARG A 157 19.45 4.01 -8.45
N ALA A 158 18.98 4.04 -7.21
CA ALA A 158 19.79 3.74 -6.03
C ALA A 158 20.35 2.30 -6.01
N ARG A 159 19.92 1.45 -6.95
CA ARG A 159 20.41 0.07 -7.14
C ARG A 159 20.83 -0.16 -8.58
N PRO A 160 21.84 -1.05 -8.81
CA PRO A 160 22.65 -1.77 -7.82
C PRO A 160 23.63 -0.86 -7.07
N MET A 161 23.96 -1.22 -5.81
CA MET A 161 24.97 -0.54 -5.01
C MET A 161 26.31 -1.27 -5.20
N PHE A 162 27.31 -0.57 -5.72
CA PHE A 162 28.63 -1.14 -6.01
C PHE A 162 29.67 -0.81 -4.92
N HIS A 163 29.26 -0.11 -3.88
CA HIS A 163 30.14 0.28 -2.80
C HIS A 163 30.27 -0.85 -1.77
N HIS A 164 31.48 -1.08 -1.27
CA HIS A 164 31.82 -2.16 -0.33
C HIS A 164 32.33 -1.64 1.02
N THR A 165 32.77 -0.39 1.10
CA THR A 165 33.19 0.22 2.36
C THR A 165 32.00 0.92 3.04
N ARG A 166 32.00 0.94 4.37
CA ARG A 166 30.93 1.57 5.16
C ARG A 166 30.73 3.02 4.78
N ASP A 167 31.80 3.80 4.73
CA ASP A 167 31.75 5.24 4.44
C ASP A 167 31.17 5.52 3.04
N ALA A 168 31.55 4.73 2.04
CA ALA A 168 31.04 4.86 0.70
C ALA A 168 29.54 4.45 0.60
N ILE A 169 29.10 3.47 1.41
CA ILE A 169 27.69 3.09 1.51
C ILE A 169 26.89 4.20 2.19
N GLU A 170 27.38 4.75 3.29
CA GLU A 170 26.74 5.85 4.03
C GLU A 170 26.64 7.11 3.15
N ALA A 171 27.71 7.47 2.44
CA ALA A 171 27.70 8.58 1.49
C ALA A 171 26.67 8.38 0.37
N HIS A 172 26.64 7.18 -0.24
CA HIS A 172 25.64 6.85 -1.26
C HIS A 172 24.21 6.95 -0.73
N LEU A 173 23.93 6.39 0.44
CA LEU A 173 22.60 6.46 1.06
C LEU A 173 22.22 7.89 1.41
N THR A 174 23.15 8.71 1.89
CA THR A 174 22.91 10.12 2.17
C THR A 174 22.48 10.87 0.91
N VAL A 175 23.18 10.68 -0.21
CA VAL A 175 22.83 11.27 -1.50
C VAL A 175 21.43 10.80 -1.94
N VAL A 176 21.13 9.51 -1.83
CA VAL A 176 19.83 8.95 -2.21
C VAL A 176 18.69 9.51 -1.36
N PHE A 177 18.88 9.60 -0.03
CA PHE A 177 17.86 10.14 0.87
C PHE A 177 17.65 11.65 0.65
N THR A 178 18.72 12.40 0.43
CA THR A 178 18.63 13.82 0.09
C THR A 178 17.87 14.02 -1.22
N ALA A 179 18.22 13.28 -2.27
CA ALA A 179 17.52 13.33 -3.53
C ALA A 179 16.04 12.94 -3.41
N LEU A 180 15.74 11.95 -2.55
CA LEU A 180 14.37 11.54 -2.25
C LEU A 180 13.58 12.65 -1.55
N ALA A 181 14.19 13.33 -0.56
CA ALA A 181 13.57 14.44 0.15
C ALA A 181 13.26 15.60 -0.80
N VAL A 182 14.23 15.98 -1.65
CA VAL A 182 14.04 17.01 -2.68
C VAL A 182 12.94 16.61 -3.68
N ALA A 183 12.96 15.38 -4.17
CA ALA A 183 11.94 14.89 -5.10
C ALA A 183 10.54 14.93 -4.48
N ARG A 184 10.42 14.61 -3.19
CA ARG A 184 9.15 14.71 -2.45
C ARG A 184 8.66 16.15 -2.32
N GLU A 185 9.55 17.05 -1.97
CA GLU A 185 9.22 18.47 -1.86
C GLU A 185 8.74 19.03 -3.20
N VAL A 186 9.44 18.70 -4.28
CA VAL A 186 9.02 19.08 -5.65
C VAL A 186 7.64 18.50 -5.99
N GLN A 187 7.38 17.23 -5.67
CA GLN A 187 6.07 16.62 -5.90
C GLN A 187 4.96 17.29 -5.08
N ASN A 188 5.23 17.61 -3.81
CA ASN A 188 4.26 18.25 -2.92
C ASN A 188 3.88 19.66 -3.44
N ARG A 189 4.86 20.43 -3.90
CA ARG A 189 4.65 21.80 -4.42
C ARG A 189 4.00 21.83 -5.79
N THR A 190 4.41 20.95 -6.69
CA THR A 190 3.93 20.96 -8.08
C THR A 190 2.68 20.11 -8.31
N GLY A 191 2.36 19.17 -7.39
CA GLY A 191 1.32 18.16 -7.60
C GLY A 191 1.65 17.11 -8.67
N LEU A 192 2.84 17.14 -9.25
CA LEU A 192 3.27 16.29 -10.36
C LEU A 192 4.27 15.23 -9.89
N ALA A 193 4.24 14.06 -10.52
CA ALA A 193 5.28 13.05 -10.30
C ALA A 193 6.65 13.59 -10.77
N ILE A 194 7.71 13.30 -10.00
CA ILE A 194 9.06 13.85 -10.28
C ILE A 194 9.55 13.55 -11.70
N GLY A 195 9.28 12.36 -12.22
CA GLY A 195 9.63 12.02 -13.62
C GLY A 195 8.94 12.91 -14.65
N ASN A 196 7.71 13.40 -14.35
CA ASN A 196 7.00 14.35 -15.19
C ASN A 196 7.64 15.74 -15.13
N VAL A 197 7.99 16.19 -13.93
CA VAL A 197 8.67 17.49 -13.74
C VAL A 197 9.99 17.50 -14.49
N ILE A 198 10.82 16.48 -14.32
CA ILE A 198 12.11 16.35 -15.02
C ILE A 198 11.90 16.35 -16.53
N ARG A 199 10.94 15.57 -17.03
CA ARG A 199 10.67 15.49 -18.49
C ARG A 199 10.22 16.83 -19.07
N GLN A 200 9.42 17.59 -18.34
CA GLN A 200 8.92 18.89 -18.79
C GLN A 200 9.99 19.99 -18.72
N LEU A 201 10.84 19.98 -17.69
CA LEU A 201 11.88 21.01 -17.52
C LEU A 201 13.17 20.70 -18.29
N ARG A 202 13.46 19.44 -18.59
CA ARG A 202 14.70 19.02 -19.29
C ARG A 202 14.97 19.72 -20.62
N PRO A 203 13.98 20.09 -21.45
CA PRO A 203 14.20 20.86 -22.68
C PRO A 203 14.61 22.31 -22.44
N LEU A 204 14.35 22.87 -21.26
CA LEU A 204 14.70 24.24 -20.93
C LEU A 204 16.20 24.34 -20.64
N ARG A 205 16.99 24.53 -21.69
CA ARG A 205 18.46 24.63 -21.61
C ARG A 205 18.90 25.97 -22.16
N SER A 206 19.76 26.65 -21.41
CA SER A 206 20.49 27.80 -21.92
C SER A 206 21.66 27.32 -22.78
N ALA A 207 21.96 28.04 -23.84
CA ALA A 207 23.13 27.83 -24.67
C ALA A 207 24.11 28.99 -24.48
N THR A 208 25.33 28.71 -24.09
CA THR A 208 26.41 29.68 -23.99
C THR A 208 27.34 29.52 -25.17
N VAL A 209 27.50 30.56 -25.94
CA VAL A 209 28.34 30.57 -27.14
C VAL A 209 29.48 31.54 -26.90
N ALA A 210 30.70 31.10 -27.17
CA ALA A 210 31.88 31.98 -27.18
C ALA A 210 32.25 32.33 -28.61
N ILE A 211 32.29 33.63 -28.95
CA ILE A 211 32.63 34.15 -30.26
C ILE A 211 33.68 35.25 -30.05
N ASN A 212 34.83 35.14 -30.68
CA ASN A 212 35.91 36.13 -30.61
C ASN A 212 36.31 36.54 -29.19
N GLY A 213 36.30 35.65 -28.24
CA GLY A 213 36.65 35.92 -26.84
C GLY A 213 35.51 36.50 -25.99
N ALA A 214 34.38 36.82 -26.57
CA ALA A 214 33.18 37.23 -25.86
C ALA A 214 32.22 36.05 -25.66
N THR A 215 31.64 35.93 -24.47
CA THR A 215 30.68 34.87 -24.14
C THR A 215 29.26 35.45 -24.07
N GLN A 216 28.34 34.87 -24.82
CA GLN A 216 26.93 35.24 -24.79
C GLN A 216 26.08 34.06 -24.42
N THR A 217 25.17 34.21 -23.46
CA THR A 217 24.23 33.18 -23.02
C THR A 217 22.82 33.48 -23.55
N PHE A 218 22.27 32.52 -24.25
CA PHE A 218 20.90 32.52 -24.75
C PHE A 218 20.03 31.68 -23.82
N HIS A 219 19.02 32.26 -23.23
CA HIS A 219 18.06 31.56 -22.39
C HIS A 219 16.88 31.06 -23.24
N PRO A 220 16.33 29.85 -22.90
CA PRO A 220 15.17 29.32 -23.60
C PRO A 220 13.93 30.15 -23.31
N ALA A 221 13.02 30.27 -24.28
CA ALA A 221 11.68 30.69 -24.00
C ALA A 221 10.98 29.65 -23.09
N VAL A 222 10.40 30.10 -21.99
CA VAL A 222 9.69 29.21 -21.05
C VAL A 222 8.20 29.19 -21.41
N PRO A 223 7.67 28.09 -21.96
CA PRO A 223 6.24 27.95 -22.25
C PRO A 223 5.39 28.02 -20.98
N ALA A 224 4.10 28.37 -21.10
CA ALA A 224 3.21 28.61 -19.97
C ALA A 224 3.10 27.37 -19.04
N ALA A 225 3.04 26.16 -19.59
CA ALA A 225 2.95 24.94 -18.82
C ALA A 225 4.18 24.69 -17.91
N GLN A 226 5.39 24.99 -18.42
CA GLN A 226 6.63 24.87 -17.64
C GLN A 226 6.78 26.02 -16.64
N ARG A 227 6.25 27.20 -16.94
CA ARG A 227 6.24 28.35 -16.02
C ARG A 227 5.47 28.01 -14.75
N VAL A 228 4.29 27.40 -14.84
CA VAL A 228 3.51 26.93 -13.67
C VAL A 228 4.34 26.03 -12.74
N ILE A 229 5.17 25.16 -13.32
CA ILE A 229 6.05 24.28 -12.52
C ILE A 229 7.15 25.11 -11.82
N LEU A 230 7.77 26.05 -12.55
CA LEU A 230 8.84 26.88 -11.98
C LEU A 230 8.31 27.80 -10.89
N ASP A 231 7.14 28.40 -11.07
CA ASP A 231 6.51 29.32 -10.11
C ASP A 231 6.08 28.59 -8.81
N ALA A 232 5.83 27.27 -8.88
CA ALA A 232 5.53 26.45 -7.71
C ALA A 232 6.78 26.10 -6.87
N LEU A 233 7.98 26.32 -7.42
CA LEU A 233 9.24 26.06 -6.74
C LEU A 233 9.80 27.37 -6.14
N PRO A 234 10.50 27.32 -4.99
CA PRO A 234 11.09 28.53 -4.42
C PRO A 234 12.13 29.10 -5.39
N PRO A 235 12.26 30.44 -5.46
CA PRO A 235 13.31 31.06 -6.23
C PRO A 235 14.68 30.57 -5.71
N VAL A 236 15.58 30.27 -6.63
CA VAL A 236 16.97 29.97 -6.27
C VAL A 236 17.62 31.29 -5.91
N GLU A 237 17.91 31.52 -4.62
CA GLU A 237 18.79 32.61 -4.23
C GLU A 237 20.21 32.24 -4.70
N VAL A 238 20.61 32.81 -5.82
CA VAL A 238 22.00 32.72 -6.29
C VAL A 238 22.80 33.69 -5.44
N THR A 239 23.33 33.22 -4.33
CA THR A 239 24.40 33.94 -3.60
C THR A 239 25.64 33.90 -4.49
N HIS A 240 25.99 35.06 -5.04
CA HIS A 240 27.24 35.31 -5.78
C HIS A 240 28.40 35.47 -4.81
#